data_4e1ffe6a06a2c751944b291e3d822d5c
#
_entry.id   4e1ffe6a06a2c751944b291e3d822d5c
#
_cell.length_a   1.000
_cell.length_b   1.000
_cell.length_c   1.000
_cell.angle_alpha   90.00
_cell.angle_beta   90.00
_cell.angle_gamma   90.00
#
_symmetry.space_group_name_H-M   'P 1'
#
loop_
_entity.id
_entity.type
_entity.pdbx_description
1 polymer ?
#
loop_
_entity_poly.entity_id
_entity_poly.type
_entity_poly.pdbx_seq_one_letter_code
_entity_poly.pdbx_strand_id
1 'polypeptide(L)'
;MARYLVGVDFRSGGDETPMDEWTPEEVTAHLEYYGALNAELVASGELVETVVLTGPDLAKVVRSDGSAPVVTDGPFAEFKEWLAGYQIVDVESEARALEIAARVSAVPGRGGRPTQQPIQVRRIMDDSPSDAAEMAAFLDTAKGAR
;
A
#
# COMPACT_ATOMS: atom_id res chain seq x y z
N MET A 1 -9.05 8.63 -16.59
CA MET A 1 -8.40 7.61 -15.77
C MET A 1 -8.48 8.01 -14.31
N ALA A 2 -8.51 7.06 -13.41
CA ALA A 2 -8.60 7.35 -11.98
C ALA A 2 -7.38 6.82 -11.25
N ARG A 3 -6.99 7.50 -10.18
CA ARG A 3 -5.84 7.09 -9.36
C ARG A 3 -6.28 6.26 -8.17
N TYR A 4 -5.50 5.24 -7.87
CA TYR A 4 -5.74 4.33 -6.75
C TYR A 4 -4.48 4.16 -5.93
N LEU A 5 -4.65 4.10 -4.60
CA LEU A 5 -3.66 3.57 -3.69
C LEU A 5 -3.75 2.05 -3.72
N VAL A 6 -2.61 1.41 -3.97
CA VAL A 6 -2.42 -0.04 -3.84
C VAL A 6 -1.48 -0.23 -2.66
N GLY A 7 -2.03 -0.45 -1.49
CA GLY A 7 -1.30 -0.48 -0.23
C GLY A 7 -1.07 -1.88 0.28
N VAL A 8 0.17 -2.20 0.62
CA VAL A 8 0.52 -3.49 1.22
C VAL A 8 0.33 -3.40 2.72
N ASP A 9 -0.70 -4.07 3.21
CA ASP A 9 -0.96 -4.19 4.64
C ASP A 9 -0.30 -5.48 5.14
N PHE A 10 0.78 -5.32 5.89
CA PHE A 10 1.38 -6.48 6.54
C PHE A 10 0.49 -6.94 7.69
N ARG A 11 0.14 -8.23 7.67
CA ARG A 11 -0.71 -8.84 8.70
C ARG A 11 0.07 -9.88 9.49
N SER A 12 0.02 -9.79 10.82
CA SER A 12 0.55 -10.82 11.71
C SER A 12 -0.23 -12.13 11.57
N GLY A 13 0.45 -13.24 11.81
CA GLY A 13 -0.15 -14.58 11.83
C GLY A 13 0.11 -15.42 10.59
N GLY A 14 0.79 -14.85 9.57
CA GLY A 14 1.34 -15.60 8.46
C GLY A 14 2.80 -15.96 8.71
N ASP A 15 3.58 -16.06 7.65
CA ASP A 15 5.03 -16.20 7.79
C ASP A 15 5.63 -14.84 8.19
N GLU A 16 5.91 -14.68 9.46
CA GLU A 16 6.45 -13.46 10.05
C GLU A 16 7.98 -13.41 10.03
N THR A 17 8.61 -14.35 9.35
CA THR A 17 10.09 -14.38 9.27
C THR A 17 10.57 -13.07 8.64
N PRO A 18 11.38 -12.28 9.35
CA PRO A 18 11.92 -11.04 8.80
C PRO A 18 12.76 -11.30 7.56
N MET A 19 12.76 -10.32 6.63
CA MET A 19 13.49 -10.47 5.37
C MET A 19 14.99 -10.66 5.56
N ASP A 20 15.57 -10.19 6.65
CA ASP A 20 16.99 -10.40 6.98
C ASP A 20 17.31 -11.85 7.34
N GLU A 21 16.29 -12.65 7.63
CA GLU A 21 16.43 -14.11 7.83
C GLU A 21 16.12 -14.92 6.56
N TRP A 22 15.72 -14.28 5.46
CA TRP A 22 15.51 -14.94 4.18
C TRP A 22 16.85 -15.29 3.53
N THR A 23 16.85 -16.27 2.65
CA THR A 23 18.04 -16.54 1.84
C THR A 23 18.27 -15.41 0.83
N PRO A 24 19.53 -15.18 0.38
CA PRO A 24 19.78 -14.19 -0.66
C PRO A 24 18.97 -14.43 -1.94
N GLU A 25 18.74 -15.68 -2.29
CA GLU A 25 17.94 -16.07 -3.48
C GLU A 25 16.46 -15.68 -3.31
N GLU A 26 15.90 -15.83 -2.11
CA GLU A 26 14.54 -15.45 -1.81
C GLU A 26 14.37 -13.92 -1.87
N VAL A 27 15.30 -13.17 -1.31
CA VAL A 27 15.30 -11.70 -1.38
C VAL A 27 15.42 -11.24 -2.83
N THR A 28 16.34 -11.83 -3.59
CA THR A 28 16.54 -11.48 -5.01
C THR A 28 15.28 -11.73 -5.82
N ALA A 29 14.64 -12.89 -5.67
CA ALA A 29 13.40 -13.21 -6.38
C ALA A 29 12.27 -12.23 -6.06
N HIS A 30 12.15 -11.84 -4.80
CA HIS A 30 11.17 -10.84 -4.36
C HIS A 30 11.41 -9.48 -5.03
N LEU A 31 12.63 -8.99 -4.98
CA LEU A 31 12.98 -7.69 -5.55
C LEU A 31 12.89 -7.68 -7.08
N GLU A 32 13.30 -8.76 -7.74
CA GLU A 32 13.19 -8.88 -9.19
C GLU A 32 11.73 -8.88 -9.65
N TYR A 33 10.85 -9.56 -8.91
CA TYR A 33 9.42 -9.57 -9.20
C TYR A 33 8.82 -8.14 -9.14
N TYR A 34 9.10 -7.41 -8.06
CA TYR A 34 8.65 -6.02 -7.92
C TYR A 34 9.26 -5.12 -8.99
N GLY A 35 10.54 -5.30 -9.29
CA GLY A 35 11.23 -4.53 -10.33
C GLY A 35 10.59 -4.74 -11.70
N ALA A 36 10.26 -5.98 -12.04
CA ALA A 36 9.61 -6.30 -13.31
C ALA A 36 8.18 -5.74 -13.38
N LEU A 37 7.39 -5.87 -12.30
CA LEU A 37 6.06 -5.30 -12.22
C LEU A 37 6.09 -3.78 -12.36
N ASN A 38 6.96 -3.12 -11.61
CA ASN A 38 7.08 -1.66 -11.66
C ASN A 38 7.56 -1.17 -13.05
N ALA A 39 8.49 -1.88 -13.68
CA ALA A 39 8.95 -1.55 -15.03
C ALA A 39 7.82 -1.65 -16.06
N GLU A 40 6.97 -2.67 -15.94
CA GLU A 40 5.80 -2.83 -16.79
C GLU A 40 4.81 -1.68 -16.60
N LEU A 41 4.53 -1.31 -15.34
CA LEU A 41 3.60 -0.22 -15.03
C LEU A 41 4.15 1.16 -15.42
N VAL A 42 5.46 1.35 -15.36
CA VAL A 42 6.10 2.56 -15.90
C VAL A 42 5.94 2.61 -17.41
N ALA A 43 6.20 1.51 -18.09
CA ALA A 43 6.09 1.44 -19.55
C ALA A 43 4.67 1.68 -20.05
N SER A 44 3.66 1.22 -19.31
CA SER A 44 2.24 1.47 -19.64
C SER A 44 1.77 2.87 -19.25
N GLY A 45 2.55 3.63 -18.48
CA GLY A 45 2.17 4.94 -17.94
C GLY A 45 1.24 4.87 -16.74
N GLU A 46 1.03 3.69 -16.18
CA GLU A 46 0.10 3.49 -15.06
C GLU A 46 0.72 3.78 -13.69
N LEU A 47 2.04 3.62 -13.52
CA LEU A 47 2.70 3.87 -12.23
C LEU A 47 2.98 5.35 -12.03
N VAL A 48 2.38 5.93 -10.99
CA VAL A 48 2.61 7.33 -10.57
C VAL A 48 3.71 7.38 -9.52
N GLU A 49 3.64 6.51 -8.52
CA GLU A 49 4.59 6.50 -7.41
C GLU A 49 4.66 5.11 -6.79
N THR A 50 5.82 4.76 -6.28
CA THR A 50 6.02 3.56 -5.47
C THR A 50 6.86 3.91 -4.25
N VAL A 51 6.45 3.45 -3.09
CA VAL A 51 7.08 3.77 -1.80
C VAL A 51 7.18 2.52 -0.94
N VAL A 52 8.34 2.30 -0.34
CA VAL A 52 8.55 1.28 0.67
C VAL A 52 8.82 1.98 2.01
N LEU A 53 8.10 1.58 3.04
CA LEU A 53 8.24 2.17 4.37
C LEU A 53 9.18 1.32 5.23
N THR A 54 9.86 1.96 6.17
CA THR A 54 10.60 1.25 7.21
C THR A 54 9.66 0.48 8.12
N GLY A 55 10.18 -0.48 8.86
CA GLY A 55 9.36 -1.32 9.74
C GLY A 55 8.67 -0.55 10.87
N PRO A 56 7.64 -1.16 11.46
CA PRO A 56 6.85 -0.52 12.52
C PRO A 56 7.66 -0.25 13.80
N ASP A 57 8.77 -0.96 14.01
CA ASP A 57 9.69 -0.73 15.12
C ASP A 57 10.34 0.65 15.09
N LEU A 58 10.39 1.29 13.91
CA LEU A 58 10.91 2.65 13.74
C LEU A 58 9.82 3.70 13.66
N ALA A 59 8.55 3.30 13.74
CA ALA A 59 7.42 4.23 13.64
C ALA A 59 7.26 5.07 14.89
N LYS A 60 6.77 6.29 14.72
CA LYS A 60 6.35 7.19 15.80
C LYS A 60 4.88 7.52 15.61
N VAL A 61 4.16 7.62 16.71
CA VAL A 61 2.76 8.08 16.71
C VAL A 61 2.70 9.41 17.46
N VAL A 62 2.10 10.39 16.82
CA VAL A 62 2.01 11.75 17.37
C VAL A 62 0.55 12.11 17.56
N ARG A 63 0.21 12.60 18.76
CA ARG A 63 -1.10 13.16 19.08
C ARG A 63 -0.92 14.56 19.65
N SER A 64 -1.89 15.42 19.41
CA SER A 64 -1.91 16.78 19.96
C SER A 64 -3.35 17.21 20.18
N ASP A 65 -3.57 17.95 21.26
CA ASP A 65 -4.84 18.63 21.56
C ASP A 65 -4.86 20.08 21.03
N GLY A 66 -3.85 20.44 20.23
CA GLY A 66 -3.66 21.80 19.72
C GLY A 66 -2.66 22.63 20.52
N SER A 67 -2.16 22.15 21.66
CA SER A 67 -1.16 22.84 22.47
C SER A 67 0.21 22.17 22.38
N ALA A 68 0.39 20.99 22.98
CA ALA A 68 1.67 20.29 22.98
C ALA A 68 1.53 18.89 22.33
N PRO A 69 2.43 18.50 21.44
CA PRO A 69 2.41 17.17 20.86
C PRO A 69 2.86 16.12 21.88
N VAL A 70 2.21 14.97 21.85
CA VAL A 70 2.65 13.75 22.55
C VAL A 70 3.15 12.77 21.50
N VAL A 71 4.42 12.40 21.58
CA VAL A 71 5.07 11.47 20.66
C VAL A 71 5.34 10.17 21.39
N THR A 72 4.84 9.06 20.84
CA THR A 72 5.07 7.74 21.36
C THR A 72 5.68 6.85 20.29
N ASP A 73 6.37 5.80 20.71
CA ASP A 73 6.80 4.75 19.78
C ASP A 73 5.56 4.01 19.30
N GLY A 74 5.48 3.78 18.00
CA GLY A 74 4.34 3.12 17.38
C GLY A 74 4.76 1.99 16.49
N PRO A 75 3.82 1.34 15.81
CA PRO A 75 2.38 1.42 16.06
C PRO A 75 1.99 0.83 17.42
N PHE A 76 0.72 0.99 17.82
CA PHE A 76 0.22 0.39 19.05
C PHE A 76 0.34 -1.13 19.01
N ALA A 77 0.70 -1.75 20.14
CA ALA A 77 0.92 -3.20 20.24
C ALA A 77 -0.32 -4.04 19.86
N GLU A 78 -1.51 -3.48 20.02
CA GLU A 78 -2.76 -4.11 19.60
C GLU A 78 -3.00 -4.14 18.09
N PHE A 79 -2.26 -3.36 17.32
CA PHE A 79 -2.38 -3.38 15.87
C PHE A 79 -1.66 -4.60 15.29
N LYS A 80 -2.44 -5.45 14.62
CA LYS A 80 -1.94 -6.65 13.95
C LYS A 80 -1.65 -6.41 12.47
N GLU A 81 -1.97 -5.23 11.97
CA GLU A 81 -1.75 -4.82 10.59
C GLU A 81 -1.10 -3.45 10.55
N TRP A 82 -0.19 -3.27 9.61
CA TRP A 82 0.42 -1.97 9.34
C TRP A 82 0.77 -1.83 7.85
N LEU A 83 0.77 -0.60 7.38
CA LEU A 83 1.14 -0.31 6.00
C LEU A 83 2.66 -0.51 5.82
N ALA A 84 3.04 -1.44 4.96
CA ALA A 84 4.45 -1.74 4.67
C ALA A 84 4.99 -0.93 3.50
N GLY A 85 4.14 -0.53 2.58
CA GLY A 85 4.48 0.24 1.40
C GLY A 85 3.25 0.41 0.53
N TYR A 86 3.40 1.18 -0.55
CA TYR A 86 2.28 1.40 -1.46
C TYR A 86 2.77 1.78 -2.85
N GLN A 87 1.88 1.60 -3.81
CA GLN A 87 1.98 2.17 -5.15
C GLN A 87 0.78 3.09 -5.36
N ILE A 88 0.99 4.16 -6.13
CA ILE A 88 -0.11 4.95 -6.68
C ILE A 88 -0.14 4.67 -8.17
N VAL A 89 -1.30 4.22 -8.66
CA VAL A 89 -1.50 3.88 -10.05
C VAL A 89 -2.62 4.74 -10.63
N ASP A 90 -2.45 5.14 -11.90
CA ASP A 90 -3.44 5.86 -12.69
C ASP A 90 -3.93 4.91 -13.79
N VAL A 91 -5.14 4.40 -13.64
CA VAL A 91 -5.64 3.28 -14.44
C VAL A 91 -7.00 3.58 -15.05
N GLU A 92 -7.33 2.83 -16.09
CA GLU A 92 -8.58 2.99 -16.84
C GLU A 92 -9.83 2.53 -16.05
N SER A 93 -9.66 1.64 -15.07
CA SER A 93 -10.78 1.06 -14.32
C SER A 93 -10.33 0.56 -12.95
N GLU A 94 -11.28 0.42 -12.03
CA GLU A 94 -11.03 -0.25 -10.75
C GLU A 94 -10.60 -1.71 -10.96
N ALA A 95 -11.19 -2.39 -11.95
CA ALA A 95 -10.80 -3.77 -12.28
C ALA A 95 -9.30 -3.88 -12.57
N ARG A 96 -8.73 -2.90 -13.29
CA ARG A 96 -7.29 -2.87 -13.55
C ARG A 96 -6.48 -2.65 -12.27
N ALA A 97 -6.94 -1.79 -11.37
CA ALA A 97 -6.29 -1.60 -10.06
C ALA A 97 -6.30 -2.90 -9.24
N LEU A 98 -7.40 -3.66 -9.27
CA LEU A 98 -7.51 -4.95 -8.59
C LEU A 98 -6.57 -6.01 -9.19
N GLU A 99 -6.40 -6.03 -10.51
CA GLU A 99 -5.41 -6.91 -11.17
C GLU A 99 -3.99 -6.61 -10.70
N ILE A 100 -3.63 -5.34 -10.65
CA ILE A 100 -2.31 -4.91 -10.16
C ILE A 100 -2.13 -5.33 -8.69
N ALA A 101 -3.14 -5.11 -7.85
CA ALA A 101 -3.10 -5.51 -6.45
C ALA A 101 -2.93 -7.02 -6.27
N ALA A 102 -3.60 -7.83 -7.10
CA ALA A 102 -3.45 -9.28 -7.08
C ALA A 102 -2.00 -9.70 -7.38
N ARG A 103 -1.36 -9.04 -8.34
CA ARG A 103 0.04 -9.29 -8.67
C ARG A 103 0.97 -8.90 -7.52
N VAL A 104 0.70 -7.79 -6.85
CA VAL A 104 1.47 -7.37 -5.67
C VAL A 104 1.33 -8.40 -4.55
N SER A 105 0.13 -8.88 -4.28
CA SER A 105 -0.12 -9.91 -3.25
C SER A 105 0.60 -11.23 -3.57
N ALA A 106 0.80 -11.53 -4.84
CA ALA A 106 1.45 -12.76 -5.29
C ALA A 106 2.98 -12.68 -5.32
N VAL A 107 3.58 -11.57 -4.86
CA VAL A 107 5.03 -11.44 -4.84
C VAL A 107 5.65 -12.63 -4.08
N PRO A 108 6.71 -13.26 -4.63
CA PRO A 108 7.33 -14.38 -3.95
C PRO A 108 8.01 -13.94 -2.65
N GLY A 109 7.80 -14.73 -1.62
CA GLY A 109 8.40 -14.56 -0.33
C GLY A 109 9.30 -15.76 0.01
N ARG A 110 9.28 -16.14 1.28
CA ARG A 110 10.06 -17.26 1.77
C ARG A 110 9.69 -18.56 1.05
N GLY A 111 10.69 -19.31 0.62
CA GLY A 111 10.50 -20.53 -0.16
C GLY A 111 9.97 -20.33 -1.57
N GLY A 112 10.01 -19.09 -2.08
CA GLY A 112 9.48 -18.73 -3.40
C GLY A 112 7.97 -18.72 -3.49
N ARG A 113 7.26 -18.90 -2.37
CA ARG A 113 5.80 -18.92 -2.33
C ARG A 113 5.24 -17.49 -2.35
N PRO A 114 4.06 -17.27 -2.96
CA PRO A 114 3.38 -15.98 -2.86
C PRO A 114 3.18 -15.58 -1.39
N THR A 115 3.49 -14.33 -1.06
CA THR A 115 3.35 -13.83 0.32
C THR A 115 1.89 -13.78 0.78
N GLN A 116 0.97 -13.55 -0.16
CA GLN A 116 -0.47 -13.43 0.10
C GLN A 116 -0.82 -12.36 1.14
N GLN A 117 0.03 -11.35 1.29
CA GLN A 117 -0.31 -10.22 2.13
C GLN A 117 -1.53 -9.48 1.56
N PRO A 118 -2.44 -9.01 2.41
CA PRO A 118 -3.59 -8.27 1.95
C PRO A 118 -3.17 -6.96 1.30
N ILE A 119 -3.77 -6.64 0.17
CA ILE A 119 -3.51 -5.41 -0.55
C ILE A 119 -4.76 -4.55 -0.50
N GLN A 120 -4.64 -3.38 0.07
CA GLN A 120 -5.69 -2.39 0.11
C GLN A 120 -5.76 -1.64 -1.21
N VAL A 121 -6.94 -1.56 -1.81
CA VAL A 121 -7.16 -0.76 -3.03
C VAL A 121 -8.15 0.35 -2.68
N ARG A 122 -7.70 1.60 -2.76
CA ARG A 122 -8.53 2.76 -2.43
C ARG A 122 -8.41 3.82 -3.50
N ARG A 123 -9.57 4.31 -3.97
CA ARG A 123 -9.57 5.42 -4.89
C ARG A 123 -9.04 6.68 -4.22
N ILE A 124 -8.17 7.39 -4.91
CA ILE A 124 -7.65 8.68 -4.46
C ILE A 124 -8.60 9.77 -4.94
N MET A 125 -8.84 10.75 -4.09
CA MET A 125 -9.58 11.96 -4.46
C MET A 125 -8.73 12.77 -5.45
N ASP A 126 -9.28 13.07 -6.61
CA ASP A 126 -8.54 13.79 -7.66
C ASP A 126 -8.18 15.20 -7.21
N ASP A 127 -9.10 15.86 -6.54
CA ASP A 127 -8.89 17.17 -5.93
C ASP A 127 -9.37 17.15 -4.48
N SER A 128 -8.67 17.88 -3.62
CA SER A 128 -9.13 18.06 -2.24
C SER A 128 -10.33 19.00 -2.24
N PRO A 129 -11.51 18.55 -1.78
CA PRO A 129 -12.65 19.43 -1.66
C PRO A 129 -12.36 20.64 -0.76
N SER A 130 -12.79 21.81 -1.17
CA SER A 130 -12.58 23.05 -0.41
C SER A 130 -13.74 23.41 0.49
N ASP A 131 -14.90 22.79 0.29
CA ASP A 131 -16.09 23.02 1.10
C ASP A 131 -16.94 21.74 1.23
N ALA A 132 -17.98 21.84 2.05
CA ALA A 132 -18.85 20.69 2.35
C ALA A 132 -19.65 20.21 1.12
N ALA A 133 -20.01 21.10 0.22
CA ALA A 133 -20.77 20.75 -0.98
C ALA A 133 -19.88 19.94 -1.96
N GLU A 134 -18.66 20.37 -2.17
CA GLU A 134 -17.67 19.65 -2.98
C GLU A 134 -17.37 18.28 -2.39
N MET A 135 -17.22 18.20 -1.07
CA MET A 135 -16.99 16.92 -0.40
C MET A 135 -18.17 15.97 -0.59
N ALA A 136 -19.41 16.46 -0.43
CA ALA A 136 -20.60 15.64 -0.62
C ALA A 136 -20.71 15.14 -2.06
N ALA A 137 -20.44 15.98 -3.04
CA ALA A 137 -20.46 15.62 -4.46
C ALA A 137 -19.40 14.53 -4.77
N PHE A 138 -18.21 14.67 -4.23
CA PHE A 138 -17.16 13.67 -4.42
C PHE A 138 -17.56 12.31 -3.82
N LEU A 139 -18.05 12.31 -2.58
CA LEU A 139 -18.46 11.09 -1.90
C LEU A 139 -19.57 10.35 -2.62
N ASP A 140 -20.52 11.08 -3.20
CA ASP A 140 -21.59 10.47 -3.99
C ASP A 140 -21.05 9.84 -5.28
N THR A 141 -20.15 10.55 -5.98
CA THR A 141 -19.48 10.02 -7.17
C THR A 141 -18.67 8.77 -6.85
N ALA A 142 -17.91 8.79 -5.76
CA ALA A 142 -17.10 7.66 -5.35
C ALA A 142 -17.93 6.41 -5.00
N LYS A 143 -19.09 6.60 -4.37
CA LYS A 143 -20.03 5.51 -4.08
C LYS A 143 -20.64 4.92 -5.35
N GLY A 144 -20.95 5.76 -6.32
CA GLY A 144 -21.55 5.34 -7.60
C GLY A 144 -20.56 4.63 -8.53
N ALA A 145 -19.27 4.75 -8.29
CA ALA A 145 -18.21 4.14 -9.10
C ALA A 145 -17.89 2.67 -8.73
N ARG A 146 -18.60 2.09 -7.77
CA ARG A 146 -18.43 0.69 -7.36
C ARG A 146 -19.08 -0.27 -8.35
#